data_fc0b43de35ffb70016b677e54e0f30f8
#
_entry.id   fc0b43de35ffb70016b677e54e0f30f8
#
_cell.length_a   1.000
_cell.length_b   1.000
_cell.length_c   1.000
_cell.angle_alpha   90.00
_cell.angle_beta   90.00
_cell.angle_gamma   90.00
#
_symmetry.space_group_name_H-M   'P 1'
#
loop_
_entity.id
_entity.type
_entity.pdbx_description
1 polymer ?
#
loop_
_entity_poly.entity_id
_entity_poly.type
_entity_poly.pdbx_seq_one_letter_code
_entity_poly.pdbx_strand_id
1 'polypeptide(L)'
;LPDGITPGDVLSFSSVCGVHQAASQIMIHTLTAKTSYLRSTDLHLLEHTFYEDYEYILKASAPARDIVFYDIEVYQYLVGNAQQSVSFENYVKRWGDHTRVVDEVLAYLERCENGEVLASGTDGPLGTQSLDYVRHKAHLIIDTHYNIALLFDEDRARGRSRAAAFRQDLKNRNPAQWKLGEKRYRVALLLNRLGISYTRMSNILGR
;
A
#
# COMPACT_ATOMS: atom_id res chain seq x y z
N LEU A 1 -3.34 -3.32 20.46
CA LEU A 1 -2.52 -4.45 20.02
C LEU A 1 -3.38 -5.48 19.30
N PRO A 2 -2.83 -6.25 18.36
CA PRO A 2 -3.51 -7.40 17.77
C PRO A 2 -3.80 -8.47 18.82
N ASP A 3 -4.90 -9.21 18.68
CA ASP A 3 -5.28 -10.28 19.62
C ASP A 3 -4.19 -11.35 19.73
N GLY A 4 -3.86 -11.75 20.95
CA GLY A 4 -2.87 -12.79 21.24
C GLY A 4 -1.41 -12.31 21.16
N ILE A 5 -1.15 -11.01 20.99
CA ILE A 5 0.21 -10.46 21.03
C ILE A 5 0.45 -9.78 22.37
N THR A 6 1.51 -10.19 23.05
CA THR A 6 1.98 -9.58 24.30
C THR A 6 2.93 -8.41 23.97
N PRO A 7 2.75 -7.22 24.63
CA PRO A 7 3.66 -6.09 24.42
C PRO A 7 5.11 -6.47 24.77
N GLY A 8 6.05 -6.12 23.88
CA GLY A 8 7.47 -6.36 24.08
C GLY A 8 7.98 -7.74 23.65
N ASP A 9 7.10 -8.68 23.30
CA ASP A 9 7.53 -9.95 22.77
C ASP A 9 8.17 -9.79 21.38
N VAL A 10 9.29 -10.49 21.18
CA VAL A 10 9.96 -10.57 19.87
C VAL A 10 9.29 -11.65 19.04
N LEU A 11 8.64 -11.25 17.97
CA LEU A 11 7.91 -12.14 17.06
C LEU A 11 8.63 -12.22 15.72
N SER A 12 8.56 -13.36 15.05
CA SER A 12 8.97 -13.46 13.65
C SER A 12 8.03 -12.62 12.79
N PHE A 13 8.56 -11.77 11.92
CA PHE A 13 7.73 -10.98 10.98
C PHE A 13 6.84 -11.90 10.14
N SER A 14 7.37 -13.02 9.68
CA SER A 14 6.61 -14.00 8.89
C SER A 14 5.41 -14.61 9.62
N SER A 15 5.42 -14.67 10.95
CA SER A 15 4.29 -15.19 11.73
C SER A 15 3.14 -14.21 11.87
N VAL A 16 3.39 -12.91 11.69
CA VAL A 16 2.40 -11.85 11.94
C VAL A 16 2.02 -11.05 10.70
N CYS A 17 2.85 -11.01 9.67
CA CYS A 17 2.61 -10.18 8.49
C CYS A 17 1.35 -10.60 7.69
N GLY A 18 0.91 -11.86 7.80
CA GLY A 18 -0.35 -12.36 7.24
C GLY A 18 -1.58 -12.12 8.12
N VAL A 19 -1.40 -11.70 9.38
CA VAL A 19 -2.50 -11.40 10.29
C VAL A 19 -2.96 -9.96 10.05
N HIS A 20 -4.20 -9.78 9.60
CA HIS A 20 -4.73 -8.46 9.21
C HIS A 20 -4.58 -7.41 10.31
N GLN A 21 -4.91 -7.75 11.55
CA GLN A 21 -4.77 -6.83 12.70
C GLN A 21 -3.32 -6.39 12.91
N ALA A 22 -2.34 -7.29 12.81
CA ALA A 22 -0.93 -6.97 12.97
C ALA A 22 -0.41 -6.14 11.78
N ALA A 23 -0.70 -6.56 10.55
CA ALA A 23 -0.28 -5.86 9.34
C ALA A 23 -0.87 -4.44 9.22
N SER A 24 -2.07 -4.21 9.76
CA SER A 24 -2.72 -2.90 9.78
C SER A 24 -2.10 -1.91 10.78
N GLN A 25 -1.35 -2.40 11.78
CA GLN A 25 -0.62 -1.53 12.72
C GLN A 25 0.72 -1.03 12.15
N ILE A 26 1.19 -1.61 11.04
CA ILE A 26 2.44 -1.19 10.39
C ILE A 26 2.15 0.00 9.48
N MET A 27 2.21 1.19 10.08
CA MET A 27 1.94 2.48 9.43
C MET A 27 3.14 3.41 9.63
N ILE A 28 3.28 4.45 8.81
CA ILE A 28 4.41 5.38 8.88
C ILE A 28 4.58 6.01 10.27
N HIS A 29 3.48 6.31 10.94
CA HIS A 29 3.47 6.97 12.25
C HIS A 29 3.55 6.00 13.44
N THR A 30 3.51 4.68 13.20
CA THR A 30 3.65 3.64 14.23
C THR A 30 4.90 2.78 14.05
N LEU A 31 5.54 2.86 12.89
CA LEU A 31 6.72 2.06 12.57
C LEU A 31 8.00 2.72 13.06
N THR A 32 8.72 2.03 13.95
CA THR A 32 10.06 2.40 14.36
C THR A 32 11.02 1.28 13.98
N ALA A 33 12.12 1.61 13.33
CA ALA A 33 13.13 0.65 12.92
C ALA A 33 14.53 1.05 13.39
N LYS A 34 15.38 0.06 13.69
CA LYS A 34 16.78 0.31 14.01
C LYS A 34 17.49 0.90 12.79
N THR A 35 18.23 1.99 12.97
CA THR A 35 18.96 2.65 11.88
C THR A 35 19.97 1.69 11.20
N SER A 36 20.63 0.82 11.97
CA SER A 36 21.53 -0.19 11.42
C SER A 36 20.81 -1.19 10.51
N TYR A 37 19.59 -1.57 10.88
CA TYR A 37 18.73 -2.41 10.05
C TYR A 37 18.34 -1.72 8.74
N LEU A 38 17.83 -0.48 8.80
CA LEU A 38 17.46 0.28 7.59
C LEU A 38 18.65 0.46 6.63
N ARG A 39 19.85 0.70 7.18
CA ARG A 39 21.08 0.79 6.36
C ARG A 39 21.44 -0.53 5.70
N SER A 40 21.13 -1.66 6.31
CA SER A 40 21.41 -2.99 5.74
C SER A 40 20.42 -3.40 4.64
N THR A 41 19.24 -2.78 4.57
CA THR A 41 18.24 -3.08 3.54
C THR A 41 18.43 -2.30 2.25
N ASP A 42 19.44 -1.41 2.17
CA ASP A 42 19.67 -0.51 1.02
C ASP A 42 18.38 0.23 0.60
N LEU A 43 17.65 0.73 1.59
CA LEU A 43 16.35 1.36 1.40
C LEU A 43 16.54 2.74 0.73
N HIS A 44 16.05 2.86 -0.48
CA HIS A 44 15.94 4.11 -1.22
C HIS A 44 14.46 4.42 -1.46
N LEU A 45 14.09 5.69 -1.30
CA LEU A 45 12.73 6.17 -1.50
C LEU A 45 12.67 7.16 -2.65
N LEU A 46 11.51 7.28 -3.27
CA LEU A 46 11.24 8.30 -4.27
C LEU A 46 11.33 9.70 -3.65
N GLU A 47 12.16 10.54 -4.25
CA GLU A 47 12.29 11.94 -3.82
C GLU A 47 11.23 12.83 -4.47
N HIS A 48 10.84 13.91 -3.77
CA HIS A 48 9.86 14.89 -4.25
C HIS A 48 8.56 14.26 -4.74
N THR A 49 8.06 13.26 -4.01
CA THR A 49 6.86 12.50 -4.35
C THR A 49 5.97 12.40 -3.13
N PHE A 50 4.67 12.64 -3.28
CA PHE A 50 3.69 12.37 -2.22
C PHE A 50 3.35 10.88 -2.17
N TYR A 51 2.93 10.41 -0.99
CA TYR A 51 2.54 9.01 -0.71
C TYR A 51 3.72 8.02 -0.66
N GLU A 52 4.95 8.50 -0.57
CA GLU A 52 6.19 7.74 -0.38
C GLU A 52 6.20 6.96 0.94
N ASP A 53 5.35 7.34 1.89
CA ASP A 53 5.10 6.62 3.13
C ASP A 53 4.69 5.17 2.88
N TYR A 54 3.93 4.92 1.83
CA TYR A 54 3.53 3.57 1.43
C TYR A 54 4.73 2.72 1.00
N GLU A 55 5.62 3.30 0.23
CA GLU A 55 6.88 2.69 -0.21
C GLU A 55 7.79 2.40 1.00
N TYR A 56 7.95 3.40 1.90
CA TYR A 56 8.73 3.23 3.12
C TYR A 56 8.23 2.07 3.97
N ILE A 57 6.93 2.03 4.28
CA ILE A 57 6.31 0.97 5.07
C ILE A 57 6.63 -0.40 4.45
N LEU A 58 6.46 -0.54 3.15
CA LEU A 58 6.65 -1.80 2.46
C LEU A 58 8.11 -2.24 2.48
N LYS A 59 9.04 -1.37 2.06
CA LYS A 59 10.47 -1.68 1.95
C LYS A 59 11.15 -1.84 3.31
N ALA A 60 10.67 -1.14 4.34
CA ALA A 60 11.20 -1.26 5.69
C ALA A 60 10.68 -2.48 6.43
N SER A 61 9.50 -3.00 6.11
CA SER A 61 8.91 -4.13 6.85
C SER A 61 9.12 -5.49 6.17
N ALA A 62 9.02 -5.58 4.85
CA ALA A 62 9.06 -6.86 4.14
C ALA A 62 10.34 -7.68 4.38
N PRO A 63 11.57 -7.08 4.42
CA PRO A 63 12.79 -7.81 4.72
C PRO A 63 13.00 -8.11 6.20
N ALA A 64 12.15 -7.59 7.10
CA ALA A 64 12.36 -7.75 8.53
C ALA A 64 12.27 -9.23 8.96
N ARG A 65 13.21 -9.65 9.80
CA ARG A 65 13.17 -10.96 10.44
C ARG A 65 12.25 -10.93 11.65
N ASP A 66 12.42 -9.92 12.49
CA ASP A 66 11.76 -9.81 13.78
C ASP A 66 10.98 -8.49 13.87
N ILE A 67 9.87 -8.54 14.61
CA ILE A 67 9.03 -7.37 14.93
C ILE A 67 8.62 -7.43 16.41
N VAL A 68 8.49 -6.27 17.02
CA VAL A 68 7.98 -6.12 18.38
C VAL A 68 6.84 -5.11 18.36
N PHE A 69 5.76 -5.44 19.03
CA PHE A 69 4.64 -4.50 19.24
C PHE A 69 4.67 -3.97 20.66
N TYR A 70 4.42 -2.67 20.81
CA TYR A 70 4.27 -1.99 22.09
C TYR A 70 2.89 -1.36 22.17
N ASP A 71 2.28 -1.41 23.36
CA ASP A 71 1.02 -0.73 23.65
C ASP A 71 1.30 0.66 24.22
N ILE A 72 1.80 1.54 23.37
CA ILE A 72 2.13 2.91 23.72
C ILE A 72 1.54 3.87 22.68
N GLU A 73 1.03 5.00 23.13
CA GLU A 73 0.57 6.08 22.28
C GLU A 73 1.79 6.93 21.86
N VAL A 74 2.28 6.72 20.62
CA VAL A 74 3.46 7.43 20.10
C VAL A 74 3.09 8.60 19.20
N TYR A 75 1.86 8.64 18.68
CA TYR A 75 1.43 9.64 17.71
C TYR A 75 -0.08 9.89 17.77
N GLN A 76 -0.47 11.17 17.79
CA GLN A 76 -1.86 11.58 17.67
C GLN A 76 -2.10 12.16 16.28
N TYR A 77 -2.88 11.46 15.47
CA TYR A 77 -3.17 11.86 14.09
C TYR A 77 -4.46 12.68 14.01
N LEU A 78 -4.32 13.98 13.72
CA LEU A 78 -5.48 14.85 13.50
C LEU A 78 -6.10 14.53 12.14
N VAL A 79 -7.29 13.96 12.15
CA VAL A 79 -8.06 13.66 10.92
C VAL A 79 -9.08 14.74 10.59
N GLY A 80 -9.47 14.84 9.31
CA GLY A 80 -10.54 15.74 8.87
C GLY A 80 -10.09 17.14 8.42
N ASN A 81 -8.79 17.40 8.31
CA ASN A 81 -8.29 18.63 7.72
C ASN A 81 -8.31 18.51 6.18
N ALA A 82 -9.03 19.41 5.51
CA ALA A 82 -9.13 19.44 4.04
C ALA A 82 -7.78 19.65 3.32
N GLN A 83 -6.76 20.16 4.02
CA GLN A 83 -5.41 20.34 3.48
C GLN A 83 -4.54 19.08 3.53
N GLN A 84 -5.03 18.00 4.14
CA GLN A 84 -4.28 16.74 4.21
C GLN A 84 -4.05 16.14 2.82
N SER A 85 -2.88 15.52 2.63
CA SER A 85 -2.50 14.82 1.38
C SER A 85 -3.50 13.74 0.98
N VAL A 86 -4.18 13.14 1.94
CA VAL A 86 -5.16 12.05 1.77
C VAL A 86 -6.59 12.52 1.46
N SER A 87 -6.85 13.81 1.21
CA SER A 87 -8.14 14.24 0.70
C SER A 87 -8.35 13.76 -0.74
N PHE A 88 -9.62 13.49 -1.13
CA PHE A 88 -9.94 13.00 -2.48
C PHE A 88 -9.45 13.95 -3.58
N GLU A 89 -9.59 15.25 -3.36
CA GLU A 89 -9.10 16.28 -4.27
C GLU A 89 -7.57 16.22 -4.43
N ASN A 90 -6.84 16.07 -3.33
CA ASN A 90 -5.40 15.98 -3.35
C ASN A 90 -4.90 14.71 -4.03
N TYR A 91 -5.57 13.58 -3.84
CA TYR A 91 -5.28 12.35 -4.58
C TYR A 91 -5.43 12.54 -6.09
N VAL A 92 -6.52 13.18 -6.54
CA VAL A 92 -6.75 13.44 -7.96
C VAL A 92 -5.73 14.44 -8.53
N LYS A 93 -5.43 15.50 -7.79
CA LYS A 93 -4.41 16.51 -8.15
C LYS A 93 -3.02 15.90 -8.27
N ARG A 94 -2.68 15.00 -7.36
CA ARG A 94 -1.37 14.34 -7.28
C ARG A 94 -1.38 12.93 -7.90
N TRP A 95 -2.22 12.73 -8.90
CA TRP A 95 -2.29 11.47 -9.65
C TRP A 95 -0.93 10.97 -10.10
N GLY A 96 -0.07 11.87 -10.61
CA GLY A 96 1.27 11.54 -11.07
C GLY A 96 2.17 10.99 -9.96
N ASP A 97 2.11 11.58 -8.76
CA ASP A 97 2.88 11.08 -7.60
C ASP A 97 2.40 9.69 -7.18
N HIS A 98 1.08 9.52 -7.08
CA HIS A 98 0.53 8.21 -6.74
C HIS A 98 0.86 7.15 -7.80
N THR A 99 0.89 7.52 -9.10
CA THR A 99 1.32 6.61 -10.17
C THR A 99 2.78 6.19 -9.97
N ARG A 100 3.69 7.14 -9.68
CA ARG A 100 5.11 6.84 -9.40
C ARG A 100 5.28 5.86 -8.25
N VAL A 101 4.51 6.05 -7.16
CA VAL A 101 4.57 5.13 -6.01
C VAL A 101 4.02 3.75 -6.37
N VAL A 102 2.93 3.66 -7.14
CA VAL A 102 2.41 2.37 -7.63
C VAL A 102 3.45 1.66 -8.50
N ASP A 103 4.11 2.40 -9.40
CA ASP A 103 5.14 1.85 -10.28
C ASP A 103 6.33 1.31 -9.48
N GLU A 104 6.76 2.02 -8.44
CA GLU A 104 7.85 1.61 -7.57
C GLU A 104 7.48 0.39 -6.73
N VAL A 105 6.25 0.33 -6.20
CA VAL A 105 5.74 -0.85 -5.47
C VAL A 105 5.68 -2.08 -6.37
N LEU A 106 5.27 -1.93 -7.64
CA LEU A 106 5.26 -3.03 -8.60
C LEU A 106 6.68 -3.49 -8.97
N ALA A 107 7.61 -2.56 -9.14
CA ALA A 107 9.02 -2.88 -9.39
C ALA A 107 9.66 -3.58 -8.17
N TYR A 108 9.34 -3.13 -6.96
CA TYR A 108 9.79 -3.79 -5.74
C TYR A 108 9.21 -5.21 -5.59
N LEU A 109 7.93 -5.40 -5.90
CA LEU A 109 7.30 -6.73 -5.91
C LEU A 109 8.01 -7.66 -6.89
N GLU A 110 8.31 -7.19 -8.11
CA GLU A 110 9.04 -7.97 -9.11
C GLU A 110 10.42 -8.40 -8.61
N ARG A 111 11.18 -7.48 -8.00
CA ARG A 111 12.47 -7.79 -7.35
C ARG A 111 12.33 -8.83 -6.25
N CYS A 112 11.27 -8.74 -5.44
CA CYS A 112 10.99 -9.74 -4.39
C CYS A 112 10.68 -11.12 -5.01
N GLU A 113 9.87 -11.17 -6.07
CA GLU A 113 9.50 -12.41 -6.76
C GLU A 113 10.69 -13.06 -7.47
N ASN A 114 11.64 -12.26 -7.95
CA ASN A 114 12.91 -12.72 -8.53
C ASN A 114 13.95 -13.15 -7.50
N GLY A 115 13.68 -12.97 -6.19
CA GLY A 115 14.62 -13.31 -5.12
C GLY A 115 15.77 -12.28 -4.96
N GLU A 116 15.65 -11.10 -5.52
CA GLU A 116 16.68 -10.04 -5.45
C GLU A 116 16.65 -9.28 -4.12
N VAL A 117 15.51 -9.32 -3.41
CA VAL A 117 15.37 -8.73 -2.07
C VAL A 117 15.63 -9.81 -1.04
N LEU A 118 16.68 -9.61 -0.22
CA LEU A 118 17.08 -10.57 0.79
C LEU A 118 16.37 -10.33 2.12
N ALA A 119 16.09 -11.43 2.83
CA ALA A 119 15.58 -11.33 4.19
C ALA A 119 16.72 -10.90 5.14
N SER A 120 16.42 -9.96 6.04
CA SER A 120 17.42 -9.40 6.96
C SER A 120 18.11 -10.46 7.81
N GLY A 121 19.44 -10.39 7.84
CA GLY A 121 20.28 -11.33 8.60
C GLY A 121 20.42 -12.70 7.93
N THR A 122 20.07 -12.83 6.66
CA THR A 122 20.27 -14.05 5.86
C THR A 122 20.84 -13.68 4.48
N ASP A 123 21.36 -14.69 3.77
CA ASP A 123 21.76 -14.57 2.36
C ASP A 123 20.67 -15.10 1.41
N GLY A 124 19.47 -15.33 1.93
CA GLY A 124 18.34 -15.88 1.18
C GLY A 124 17.25 -14.84 0.86
N PRO A 125 16.41 -15.13 -0.15
CA PRO A 125 15.29 -14.26 -0.53
C PRO A 125 14.24 -14.22 0.58
N LEU A 126 13.24 -13.33 0.41
CA LEU A 126 12.08 -13.26 1.30
C LEU A 126 11.37 -14.59 1.38
N GLY A 127 10.99 -15.00 2.60
CA GLY A 127 10.13 -16.17 2.80
C GLY A 127 8.73 -15.96 2.21
N THR A 128 8.00 -17.07 2.02
CA THR A 128 6.67 -17.06 1.39
C THR A 128 5.70 -16.06 2.03
N GLN A 129 5.63 -16.01 3.35
CA GLN A 129 4.71 -15.13 4.08
C GLN A 129 5.05 -13.64 3.86
N SER A 130 6.34 -13.28 3.91
CA SER A 130 6.79 -11.93 3.62
C SER A 130 6.51 -11.54 2.17
N LEU A 131 6.71 -12.47 1.22
CA LEU A 131 6.37 -12.24 -0.17
C LEU A 131 4.86 -12.06 -0.38
N ASP A 132 4.03 -12.84 0.29
CA ASP A 132 2.57 -12.69 0.24
C ASP A 132 2.10 -11.36 0.87
N TYR A 133 2.79 -10.89 1.91
CA TYR A 133 2.58 -9.55 2.46
C TYR A 133 2.88 -8.46 1.40
N VAL A 134 3.99 -8.55 0.67
CA VAL A 134 4.32 -7.61 -0.42
C VAL A 134 3.25 -7.66 -1.51
N ARG A 135 2.82 -8.84 -1.94
CA ARG A 135 1.75 -9.04 -2.93
C ARG A 135 0.44 -8.38 -2.49
N HIS A 136 0.08 -8.57 -1.22
CA HIS A 136 -1.13 -7.99 -0.65
C HIS A 136 -1.05 -6.47 -0.60
N LYS A 137 0.07 -5.90 -0.15
CA LYS A 137 0.29 -4.44 -0.14
C LYS A 137 0.26 -3.86 -1.56
N ALA A 138 0.88 -4.52 -2.54
CA ALA A 138 0.78 -4.11 -3.94
C ALA A 138 -0.67 -4.12 -4.44
N HIS A 139 -1.46 -5.12 -4.08
CA HIS A 139 -2.89 -5.15 -4.41
C HIS A 139 -3.68 -3.99 -3.80
N LEU A 140 -3.44 -3.65 -2.55
CA LEU A 140 -4.14 -2.54 -1.88
C LEU A 140 -3.87 -1.18 -2.54
N ILE A 141 -2.63 -0.89 -2.93
CA ILE A 141 -2.30 0.36 -3.61
C ILE A 141 -2.88 0.43 -5.03
N ILE A 142 -2.94 -0.70 -5.74
CA ILE A 142 -3.62 -0.84 -7.04
C ILE A 142 -5.11 -0.51 -6.90
N ASP A 143 -5.78 -1.07 -5.90
CA ASP A 143 -7.19 -0.80 -5.62
C ASP A 143 -7.44 0.68 -5.31
N THR A 144 -6.54 1.29 -4.53
CA THR A 144 -6.57 2.73 -4.25
C THR A 144 -6.40 3.55 -5.54
N HIS A 145 -5.48 3.15 -6.41
CA HIS A 145 -5.24 3.83 -7.68
C HIS A 145 -6.47 3.80 -8.60
N TYR A 146 -7.17 2.66 -8.69
CA TYR A 146 -8.46 2.58 -9.39
C TYR A 146 -9.53 3.47 -8.75
N ASN A 147 -9.57 3.55 -7.41
CA ASN A 147 -10.52 4.44 -6.72
C ASN A 147 -10.25 5.90 -7.01
N ILE A 148 -9.00 6.33 -7.00
CA ILE A 148 -8.62 7.72 -7.35
C ILE A 148 -9.12 8.05 -8.75
N ALA A 149 -8.86 7.20 -9.72
CA ALA A 149 -9.27 7.44 -11.09
C ALA A 149 -10.80 7.39 -11.30
N LEU A 150 -11.47 6.41 -10.72
CA LEU A 150 -12.86 6.10 -11.08
C LEU A 150 -13.91 6.67 -10.12
N LEU A 151 -13.53 6.88 -8.83
CA LEU A 151 -14.49 7.28 -7.79
C LEU A 151 -14.20 8.66 -7.20
N PHE A 152 -12.92 9.11 -7.15
CA PHE A 152 -12.56 10.41 -6.58
C PHE A 152 -12.53 11.51 -7.64
N ASP A 153 -12.12 11.18 -8.89
CA ASP A 153 -12.05 12.15 -9.97
C ASP A 153 -13.46 12.55 -10.45
N GLU A 154 -13.80 13.83 -10.30
CA GLU A 154 -15.07 14.38 -10.76
C GLU A 154 -15.16 14.39 -12.28
N ASP A 155 -14.03 14.56 -12.99
CA ASP A 155 -13.96 14.35 -14.44
C ASP A 155 -14.00 12.85 -14.76
N ARG A 156 -15.21 12.34 -14.89
CA ARG A 156 -15.49 10.94 -15.14
C ARG A 156 -14.83 10.39 -16.40
N ALA A 157 -14.71 11.21 -17.44
CA ALA A 157 -14.11 10.77 -18.71
C ALA A 157 -12.59 10.62 -18.55
N ARG A 158 -11.93 11.61 -17.94
CA ARG A 158 -10.52 11.57 -17.59
C ARG A 158 -10.21 10.38 -16.68
N GLY A 159 -11.03 10.16 -15.65
CA GLY A 159 -10.87 9.04 -14.73
C GLY A 159 -10.93 7.68 -15.44
N ARG A 160 -11.89 7.49 -16.36
CA ARG A 160 -11.96 6.26 -17.16
C ARG A 160 -10.74 6.07 -18.06
N SER A 161 -10.26 7.15 -18.69
CA SER A 161 -9.06 7.08 -19.54
C SER A 161 -7.84 6.66 -18.73
N ARG A 162 -7.61 7.29 -17.57
CA ARG A 162 -6.52 6.95 -16.64
C ARG A 162 -6.58 5.49 -16.19
N ALA A 163 -7.76 5.05 -15.71
CA ALA A 163 -7.96 3.69 -15.24
C ALA A 163 -7.77 2.64 -16.36
N ALA A 164 -8.20 2.93 -17.59
CA ALA A 164 -8.04 2.03 -18.71
C ALA A 164 -6.56 1.90 -19.14
N ALA A 165 -5.83 3.00 -19.17
CA ALA A 165 -4.40 3.02 -19.48
C ALA A 165 -3.62 2.23 -18.42
N PHE A 166 -3.83 2.51 -17.14
CA PHE A 166 -3.21 1.78 -16.04
C PHE A 166 -3.55 0.29 -16.06
N ARG A 167 -4.82 -0.07 -16.31
CA ARG A 167 -5.24 -1.47 -16.43
C ARG A 167 -4.50 -2.23 -17.51
N GLN A 168 -4.28 -1.59 -18.67
CA GLN A 168 -3.54 -2.21 -19.78
C GLN A 168 -2.06 -2.38 -19.44
N ASP A 169 -1.45 -1.38 -18.81
CA ASP A 169 -0.07 -1.45 -18.36
C ASP A 169 0.12 -2.55 -17.30
N LEU A 170 -0.72 -2.57 -16.28
CA LEU A 170 -0.69 -3.59 -15.23
C LEU A 170 -0.85 -5.01 -15.79
N LYS A 171 -1.72 -5.20 -16.78
CA LYS A 171 -1.90 -6.49 -17.45
C LYS A 171 -0.62 -6.97 -18.13
N ASN A 172 0.14 -6.05 -18.71
CA ASN A 172 1.38 -6.38 -19.40
C ASN A 172 2.54 -6.65 -18.42
N ARG A 173 2.63 -5.87 -17.34
CA ARG A 173 3.73 -5.92 -16.37
C ARG A 173 3.54 -7.01 -15.31
N ASN A 174 2.36 -7.13 -14.75
CA ASN A 174 2.05 -8.10 -13.69
C ASN A 174 0.65 -8.68 -13.86
N PRO A 175 0.50 -9.74 -14.69
CA PRO A 175 -0.79 -10.39 -14.95
C PRO A 175 -1.47 -10.94 -13.70
N ALA A 176 -0.71 -11.32 -12.67
CA ALA A 176 -1.25 -11.83 -11.42
C ALA A 176 -1.97 -10.70 -10.64
N GLN A 177 -1.31 -9.56 -10.45
CA GLN A 177 -1.91 -8.38 -9.80
C GLN A 177 -3.06 -7.80 -10.64
N TRP A 178 -2.93 -7.79 -11.98
CA TRP A 178 -4.05 -7.41 -12.85
C TRP A 178 -5.29 -8.28 -12.60
N LYS A 179 -5.14 -9.61 -12.53
CA LYS A 179 -6.26 -10.54 -12.30
C LYS A 179 -6.92 -10.31 -10.93
N LEU A 180 -6.13 -10.04 -9.90
CA LEU A 180 -6.64 -9.71 -8.56
C LEU A 180 -7.43 -8.39 -8.56
N GLY A 181 -6.90 -7.34 -9.18
CA GLY A 181 -7.53 -6.01 -9.23
C GLY A 181 -8.74 -5.91 -10.18
N GLU A 182 -8.98 -6.90 -11.05
CA GLU A 182 -10.01 -6.83 -12.09
C GLU A 182 -11.43 -6.68 -11.54
N LYS A 183 -11.73 -7.34 -10.42
CA LYS A 183 -13.04 -7.20 -9.75
C LYS A 183 -13.26 -5.76 -9.27
N ARG A 184 -12.25 -5.17 -8.63
CA ARG A 184 -12.29 -3.78 -8.15
C ARG A 184 -12.46 -2.80 -9.31
N TYR A 185 -11.64 -2.95 -10.34
CA TYR A 185 -11.75 -2.14 -11.56
C TYR A 185 -13.16 -2.15 -12.15
N ARG A 186 -13.77 -3.33 -12.34
CA ARG A 186 -15.12 -3.46 -12.94
C ARG A 186 -16.20 -2.81 -12.09
N VAL A 187 -16.16 -3.02 -10.76
CA VAL A 187 -17.11 -2.40 -9.84
C VAL A 187 -16.96 -0.88 -9.86
N ALA A 188 -15.75 -0.38 -9.71
CA ALA A 188 -15.49 1.06 -9.73
C ALA A 188 -15.87 1.71 -11.08
N LEU A 189 -15.60 1.03 -12.20
CA LEU A 189 -16.00 1.50 -13.54
C LEU A 189 -17.53 1.57 -13.68
N LEU A 190 -18.25 0.58 -13.19
CA LEU A 190 -19.72 0.60 -13.19
C LEU A 190 -20.26 1.78 -12.38
N LEU A 191 -19.75 1.99 -11.17
CA LEU A 191 -20.12 3.13 -10.30
C LEU A 191 -19.81 4.46 -10.99
N ASN A 192 -18.63 4.58 -11.61
CA ASN A 192 -18.26 5.75 -12.39
C ASN A 192 -19.27 6.05 -13.50
N ARG A 193 -19.67 5.04 -14.28
CA ARG A 193 -20.66 5.18 -15.37
C ARG A 193 -22.05 5.58 -14.86
N LEU A 194 -22.44 5.13 -13.69
CA LEU A 194 -23.69 5.48 -13.01
C LEU A 194 -23.62 6.85 -12.31
N GLY A 195 -22.49 7.56 -12.38
CA GLY A 195 -22.33 8.87 -11.73
C GLY A 195 -22.23 8.80 -10.20
N ILE A 196 -21.95 7.62 -9.64
CA ILE A 196 -21.81 7.41 -8.20
C ILE A 196 -20.36 7.70 -7.80
N SER A 197 -20.17 8.71 -6.93
CA SER A 197 -18.86 9.02 -6.34
C SER A 197 -18.65 8.27 -5.03
N TYR A 198 -17.40 8.23 -4.57
CA TYR A 198 -17.07 7.64 -3.27
C TYR A 198 -17.85 8.30 -2.12
N THR A 199 -17.97 9.62 -2.14
CA THR A 199 -18.75 10.39 -1.14
C THR A 199 -20.23 9.97 -1.12
N ARG A 200 -20.85 9.78 -2.29
CA ARG A 200 -22.24 9.29 -2.36
C ARG A 200 -22.37 7.87 -1.84
N MET A 201 -21.41 7.03 -2.17
CA MET A 201 -21.40 5.63 -1.72
C MET A 201 -21.24 5.54 -0.18
N SER A 202 -20.31 6.31 0.41
CA SER A 202 -20.11 6.33 1.87
C SER A 202 -21.34 6.83 2.62
N ASN A 203 -22.03 7.85 2.09
CA ASN A 203 -23.26 8.38 2.68
C ASN A 203 -24.41 7.36 2.62
N ILE A 204 -24.51 6.55 1.55
CA ILE A 204 -25.53 5.48 1.42
C ILE A 204 -25.24 4.33 2.39
N LEU A 205 -23.96 4.02 2.61
CA LEU A 205 -23.55 2.90 3.46
C LEU A 205 -23.43 3.27 4.95
N GLY A 206 -23.69 4.54 5.33
CA GLY A 206 -23.63 4.99 6.72
C GLY A 206 -22.24 4.95 7.34
N ARG A 207 -21.21 5.11 6.56
CA ARG A 207 -19.78 5.11 6.99
C ARG A 207 -19.12 6.44 6.72
#